data_c93a5c744b010132d749fb2198535e41
#
_entry.id   c93a5c744b010132d749fb2198535e41
#
_cell.length_a   1.000
_cell.length_b   1.000
_cell.length_c   1.000
_cell.angle_alpha   90.00
_cell.angle_beta   90.00
_cell.angle_gamma   90.00
#
_symmetry.space_group_name_H-M   'P 1'
#
loop_
_entity.id
_entity.type
_entity.pdbx_description
1 polymer ?
#
loop_
_entity_poly.entity_id
_entity_poly.type
_entity_poly.pdbx_seq_one_letter_code
_entity_poly.pdbx_strand_id
1 'polypeptide(L)'
;MNVNDITKLKELLNTKKSIVIVPHKNPDGDAMGSTLALHKYLIKQGHDATVIAPNEYPLFLKWMPGQEDVLVYNAFAKAAETKINQADIIFTLDFNHFSRTGEMEEVLSQAKASFVMIDHHQSPDDYAIVTYSDTSMSSTCEMVYHFLDKLNALENIDADMATCLYTGIMTDTGSFRFPSTTQTTHTVIASLIEKGAKNAEIHRSIYDTNSYSKLQLLGVALKNLKVLPEYRTAYITLTQEELDNHKFQKGDTEGFVNYGLSLDCLLYTSPSPRDS
;
A
#
# COMPACT_ATOMS: atom_id res chain seq x y z
N MET A 1 4.49 -9.96 -15.91
CA MET A 1 3.92 -11.32 -15.71
C MET A 1 3.79 -12.00 -17.06
N ASN A 2 4.32 -13.22 -17.24
CA ASN A 2 4.30 -13.96 -18.48
C ASN A 2 3.03 -14.84 -18.65
N VAL A 3 2.84 -15.46 -19.82
CA VAL A 3 1.64 -16.26 -20.10
C VAL A 3 1.53 -17.50 -19.20
N ASN A 4 2.66 -18.11 -18.83
CA ASN A 4 2.66 -19.29 -17.95
C ASN A 4 2.20 -18.93 -16.55
N ASP A 5 2.61 -17.76 -16.04
CA ASP A 5 2.16 -17.25 -14.72
C ASP A 5 0.65 -17.01 -14.71
N ILE A 6 0.12 -16.43 -15.79
CA ILE A 6 -1.33 -16.19 -15.93
C ILE A 6 -2.10 -17.52 -15.95
N THR A 7 -1.61 -18.51 -16.68
CA THR A 7 -2.22 -19.84 -16.73
C THR A 7 -2.21 -20.48 -15.37
N LYS A 8 -1.05 -20.47 -14.69
CA LYS A 8 -0.89 -21.02 -13.34
C LYS A 8 -1.82 -20.35 -12.32
N LEU A 9 -1.97 -19.01 -12.38
CA LEU A 9 -2.90 -18.28 -11.53
C LEU A 9 -4.35 -18.67 -11.80
N LYS A 10 -4.76 -18.76 -13.06
CA LYS A 10 -6.11 -19.21 -13.41
C LYS A 10 -6.41 -20.62 -12.91
N GLU A 11 -5.44 -21.52 -12.98
CA GLU A 11 -5.55 -22.87 -12.41
C GLU A 11 -5.67 -22.86 -10.89
N LEU A 12 -4.85 -22.05 -10.20
CA LEU A 12 -4.90 -21.89 -8.75
C LEU A 12 -6.24 -21.35 -8.25
N LEU A 13 -6.83 -20.41 -8.99
CA LEU A 13 -8.06 -19.73 -8.64
C LEU A 13 -9.33 -20.37 -9.26
N ASN A 14 -9.23 -21.50 -9.95
CA ASN A 14 -10.38 -22.14 -10.60
C ASN A 14 -11.37 -22.83 -9.64
N THR A 15 -10.97 -23.05 -8.40
CA THR A 15 -11.80 -23.62 -7.33
C THR A 15 -11.74 -22.76 -6.09
N LYS A 16 -12.79 -22.84 -5.25
CA LYS A 16 -12.82 -22.12 -3.96
C LYS A 16 -11.56 -22.43 -3.13
N LYS A 17 -10.91 -21.38 -2.64
CA LYS A 17 -9.68 -21.43 -1.85
C LYS A 17 -9.82 -20.62 -0.56
N SER A 18 -9.06 -21.00 0.46
CA SER A 18 -8.74 -20.16 1.61
C SER A 18 -7.54 -19.28 1.24
N ILE A 19 -7.73 -17.98 1.23
CA ILE A 19 -6.72 -17.02 0.75
C ILE A 19 -6.42 -15.99 1.83
N VAL A 20 -5.14 -15.77 2.08
CA VAL A 20 -4.66 -14.67 2.91
C VAL A 20 -3.99 -13.63 2.01
N ILE A 21 -4.23 -12.34 2.30
CA ILE A 21 -3.61 -11.21 1.60
C ILE A 21 -2.86 -10.39 2.64
N VAL A 22 -1.57 -10.16 2.41
CA VAL A 22 -0.68 -9.51 3.38
C VAL A 22 -0.04 -8.30 2.74
N PRO A 23 -0.17 -7.09 3.33
CA PRO A 23 0.63 -5.91 3.01
C PRO A 23 1.93 -5.90 3.84
N HIS A 24 2.82 -4.91 3.59
CA HIS A 24 3.99 -4.66 4.43
C HIS A 24 3.61 -4.10 5.82
N LYS A 25 4.56 -4.13 6.77
CA LYS A 25 4.46 -3.46 8.09
C LYS A 25 4.31 -1.94 7.90
N ASN A 26 3.50 -1.31 8.75
CA ASN A 26 3.09 0.09 8.65
C ASN A 26 2.44 0.39 7.28
N PRO A 27 1.33 -0.28 6.94
CA PRO A 27 0.71 -0.15 5.64
C PRO A 27 0.33 1.30 5.34
N ASP A 28 0.64 1.73 4.15
CA ASP A 28 0.24 3.03 3.59
C ASP A 28 -0.95 2.92 2.64
N GLY A 29 -1.21 3.95 1.84
CA GLY A 29 -2.35 3.98 0.94
C GLY A 29 -2.27 2.96 -0.19
N ASP A 30 -1.06 2.65 -0.70
CA ASP A 30 -0.87 1.67 -1.77
C ASP A 30 -1.00 0.24 -1.22
N ALA A 31 -0.36 -0.04 -0.09
CA ALA A 31 -0.47 -1.33 0.58
C ALA A 31 -1.91 -1.68 0.97
N MET A 32 -2.66 -0.72 1.53
CA MET A 32 -4.06 -0.92 1.88
C MET A 32 -4.96 -0.97 0.63
N GLY A 33 -4.75 -0.07 -0.32
CA GLY A 33 -5.54 0.00 -1.54
C GLY A 33 -5.48 -1.28 -2.37
N SER A 34 -4.26 -1.79 -2.59
CA SER A 34 -4.02 -3.02 -3.36
C SER A 34 -4.63 -4.24 -2.68
N THR A 35 -4.44 -4.39 -1.36
CA THR A 35 -4.96 -5.53 -0.61
C THR A 35 -6.48 -5.55 -0.53
N LEU A 36 -7.12 -4.39 -0.26
CA LEU A 36 -8.58 -4.29 -0.17
C LEU A 36 -9.25 -4.50 -1.53
N ALA A 37 -8.68 -3.98 -2.61
CA ALA A 37 -9.21 -4.19 -3.95
C ALA A 37 -9.11 -5.67 -4.37
N LEU A 38 -7.95 -6.31 -4.14
CA LEU A 38 -7.78 -7.73 -4.45
C LEU A 38 -8.69 -8.60 -3.58
N HIS A 39 -8.84 -8.29 -2.29
CA HIS A 39 -9.75 -8.97 -1.38
C HIS A 39 -11.19 -8.98 -1.92
N LYS A 40 -11.73 -7.81 -2.28
CA LYS A 40 -13.06 -7.71 -2.85
C LYS A 40 -13.23 -8.52 -4.12
N TYR A 41 -12.23 -8.50 -5.01
CA TYR A 41 -12.23 -9.33 -6.21
C TYR A 41 -12.33 -10.82 -5.87
N LEU A 42 -11.48 -11.31 -4.97
CA LEU A 42 -11.43 -12.73 -4.59
C LEU A 42 -12.71 -13.21 -3.91
N ILE A 43 -13.30 -12.38 -3.04
CA ILE A 43 -14.63 -12.67 -2.46
C ILE A 43 -15.70 -12.76 -3.54
N LYS A 44 -15.73 -11.87 -4.53
CA LYS A 44 -16.66 -11.95 -5.67
C LYS A 44 -16.48 -13.20 -6.51
N GLN A 45 -15.26 -13.74 -6.58
CA GLN A 45 -14.99 -15.02 -7.26
C GLN A 45 -15.35 -16.24 -6.39
N GLY A 46 -15.86 -16.04 -5.17
CA GLY A 46 -16.34 -17.11 -4.28
C GLY A 46 -15.25 -17.73 -3.38
N HIS A 47 -14.07 -17.14 -3.30
CA HIS A 47 -13.02 -17.56 -2.37
C HIS A 47 -13.32 -17.11 -0.93
N ASP A 48 -12.73 -17.79 0.05
CA ASP A 48 -12.65 -17.33 1.44
C ASP A 48 -11.35 -16.55 1.62
N ALA A 49 -11.40 -15.22 1.43
CA ALA A 49 -10.25 -14.36 1.49
C ALA A 49 -10.25 -13.50 2.77
N THR A 50 -9.07 -13.24 3.33
CA THR A 50 -8.87 -12.40 4.51
C THR A 50 -7.63 -11.53 4.32
N VAL A 51 -7.76 -10.22 4.55
CA VAL A 51 -6.60 -9.32 4.65
C VAL A 51 -6.05 -9.37 6.07
N ILE A 52 -4.74 -9.60 6.21
CA ILE A 52 -4.03 -9.58 7.49
C ILE A 52 -2.93 -8.51 7.42
N ALA A 53 -3.17 -7.37 8.05
CA ALA A 53 -2.18 -6.32 8.19
C ALA A 53 -1.22 -6.64 9.37
N PRO A 54 0.10 -6.50 9.22
CA PRO A 54 1.05 -6.81 10.30
C PRO A 54 0.81 -6.01 11.58
N ASN A 55 0.42 -4.75 11.44
CA ASN A 55 0.13 -3.85 12.56
C ASN A 55 -0.90 -2.79 12.17
N GLU A 56 -1.32 -1.98 13.15
CA GLU A 56 -2.23 -0.85 12.92
C GLU A 56 -1.68 0.13 11.88
N TYR A 57 -2.58 0.65 11.05
CA TYR A 57 -2.31 1.61 9.99
C TYR A 57 -2.97 2.96 10.28
N PRO A 58 -2.55 4.05 9.58
CA PRO A 58 -3.01 5.40 9.86
C PRO A 58 -4.53 5.58 9.82
N LEU A 59 -5.05 6.44 10.71
CA LEU A 59 -6.49 6.71 10.81
C LEU A 59 -7.09 7.26 9.52
N PHE A 60 -6.30 8.03 8.75
CA PHE A 60 -6.75 8.59 7.47
C PHE A 60 -6.97 7.53 6.37
N LEU A 61 -6.67 6.26 6.62
CA LEU A 61 -7.01 5.13 5.74
C LEU A 61 -8.24 4.34 6.20
N LYS A 62 -8.75 4.61 7.43
CA LYS A 62 -9.88 3.87 8.02
C LYS A 62 -11.25 4.15 7.37
N TRP A 63 -11.33 5.00 6.37
CA TRP A 63 -12.53 5.24 5.57
C TRP A 63 -12.61 4.36 4.32
N MET A 64 -11.51 3.68 3.94
CA MET A 64 -11.45 2.87 2.73
C MET A 64 -12.43 1.69 2.79
N PRO A 65 -13.16 1.41 1.69
CA PRO A 65 -14.14 0.32 1.67
C PRO A 65 -13.53 -1.05 1.98
N GLY A 66 -14.08 -1.78 2.96
CA GLY A 66 -13.65 -3.11 3.37
C GLY A 66 -12.54 -3.12 4.44
N GLN A 67 -12.11 -1.95 4.92
CA GLN A 67 -11.09 -1.86 5.96
C GLN A 67 -11.57 -2.42 7.32
N GLU A 68 -12.86 -2.46 7.55
CA GLU A 68 -13.49 -3.00 8.76
C GLU A 68 -13.26 -4.52 8.94
N ASP A 69 -13.01 -5.24 7.84
CA ASP A 69 -12.78 -6.70 7.83
C ASP A 69 -11.28 -7.05 7.93
N VAL A 70 -10.38 -6.05 8.02
CA VAL A 70 -8.94 -6.29 8.10
C VAL A 70 -8.56 -6.82 9.48
N LEU A 71 -7.95 -8.00 9.50
CA LEU A 71 -7.38 -8.57 10.72
C LEU A 71 -6.00 -7.98 10.99
N VAL A 72 -5.84 -7.33 12.14
CA VAL A 72 -4.54 -6.77 12.55
C VAL A 72 -3.76 -7.79 13.37
N TYR A 73 -2.60 -8.24 12.86
CA TYR A 73 -1.82 -9.31 13.46
C TYR A 73 -1.41 -8.99 14.91
N ASN A 74 -0.86 -7.82 15.19
CA ASN A 74 -0.41 -7.46 16.53
C ASN A 74 -1.55 -7.45 17.57
N ALA A 75 -2.80 -7.28 17.13
CA ALA A 75 -3.96 -7.30 18.03
C ALA A 75 -4.57 -8.71 18.16
N PHE A 76 -4.47 -9.53 17.10
CA PHE A 76 -5.14 -10.82 16.99
C PHE A 76 -4.22 -11.93 16.45
N ALA A 77 -2.96 -12.00 16.92
CA ALA A 77 -1.91 -12.87 16.39
C ALA A 77 -2.37 -14.33 16.24
N LYS A 78 -2.95 -14.93 17.28
CA LYS A 78 -3.40 -16.33 17.24
C LYS A 78 -4.45 -16.62 16.16
N ALA A 79 -5.38 -15.70 15.93
CA ALA A 79 -6.39 -15.84 14.87
C ALA A 79 -5.76 -15.69 13.48
N ALA A 80 -4.84 -14.73 13.33
CA ALA A 80 -4.09 -14.50 12.10
C ALA A 80 -3.20 -15.70 11.74
N GLU A 81 -2.43 -16.23 12.69
CA GLU A 81 -1.59 -17.44 12.50
C GLU A 81 -2.44 -18.64 12.08
N THR A 82 -3.61 -18.81 12.69
CA THR A 82 -4.52 -19.90 12.30
C THR A 82 -4.93 -19.77 10.84
N LYS A 83 -5.30 -18.56 10.37
CA LYS A 83 -5.65 -18.33 8.97
C LYS A 83 -4.47 -18.50 8.03
N ILE A 84 -3.28 -18.00 8.39
CA ILE A 84 -2.05 -18.17 7.60
C ILE A 84 -1.72 -19.65 7.43
N ASN A 85 -1.76 -20.44 8.52
CA ASN A 85 -1.44 -21.86 8.49
C ASN A 85 -2.47 -22.72 7.75
N GLN A 86 -3.71 -22.23 7.60
CA GLN A 86 -4.79 -22.91 6.88
C GLN A 86 -4.95 -22.41 5.44
N ALA A 87 -4.22 -21.37 5.03
CA ALA A 87 -4.34 -20.81 3.70
C ALA A 87 -3.85 -21.79 2.61
N ASP A 88 -4.59 -21.87 1.52
CA ASP A 88 -4.15 -22.51 0.27
C ASP A 88 -3.19 -21.60 -0.50
N ILE A 89 -3.49 -20.27 -0.48
CA ILE A 89 -2.76 -19.24 -1.20
C ILE A 89 -2.53 -18.05 -0.28
N ILE A 90 -1.32 -17.50 -0.33
CA ILE A 90 -0.99 -16.22 0.32
C ILE A 90 -0.53 -15.23 -0.76
N PHE A 91 -1.26 -14.13 -0.91
CA PHE A 91 -0.83 -12.99 -1.70
C PHE A 91 0.00 -12.04 -0.83
N THR A 92 1.18 -11.69 -1.31
CA THR A 92 2.04 -10.67 -0.72
C THR A 92 2.01 -9.45 -1.63
N LEU A 93 1.52 -8.32 -1.10
CA LEU A 93 1.30 -7.10 -1.87
C LEU A 93 2.12 -5.95 -1.30
N ASP A 94 2.77 -5.22 -2.20
CA ASP A 94 3.55 -4.03 -1.91
C ASP A 94 4.79 -4.31 -1.02
N PHE A 95 5.31 -5.52 -1.12
CA PHE A 95 6.61 -5.89 -0.57
C PHE A 95 7.12 -7.18 -1.22
N ASN A 96 8.42 -7.39 -1.13
CA ASN A 96 9.13 -8.47 -1.81
C ASN A 96 10.02 -9.31 -0.89
N HIS A 97 10.05 -9.03 0.41
CA HIS A 97 10.84 -9.74 1.40
C HIS A 97 10.06 -9.88 2.71
N PHE A 98 10.02 -11.08 3.32
CA PHE A 98 9.22 -11.30 4.53
C PHE A 98 9.61 -10.41 5.72
N SER A 99 10.86 -9.96 5.81
CA SER A 99 11.29 -9.00 6.84
C SER A 99 10.48 -7.68 6.83
N ARG A 100 9.85 -7.34 5.69
CA ARG A 100 8.97 -6.18 5.57
C ARG A 100 7.66 -6.35 6.34
N THR A 101 7.36 -7.54 6.84
CA THR A 101 6.14 -7.83 7.62
C THR A 101 6.36 -7.80 9.15
N GLY A 102 7.62 -7.59 9.59
CA GLY A 102 7.96 -7.50 11.02
C GLY A 102 7.65 -8.81 11.77
N GLU A 103 6.78 -8.77 12.77
CA GLU A 103 6.48 -9.94 13.62
C GLU A 103 5.80 -11.11 12.85
N MET A 104 5.27 -10.87 11.65
CA MET A 104 4.70 -11.93 10.81
C MET A 104 5.75 -12.70 10.00
N GLU A 105 7.01 -12.26 9.95
CA GLU A 105 8.06 -12.87 9.15
C GLU A 105 8.21 -14.37 9.42
N GLU A 106 8.26 -14.77 10.70
CA GLU A 106 8.44 -16.16 11.08
C GLU A 106 7.27 -17.05 10.63
N VAL A 107 6.02 -16.65 10.89
CA VAL A 107 4.85 -17.45 10.52
C VAL A 107 4.67 -17.53 9.01
N LEU A 108 4.99 -16.47 8.26
CA LEU A 108 4.95 -16.49 6.79
C LEU A 108 6.02 -17.40 6.20
N SER A 109 7.24 -17.36 6.73
CA SER A 109 8.35 -18.21 6.27
C SER A 109 8.09 -19.72 6.49
N GLN A 110 7.27 -20.06 7.49
CA GLN A 110 6.89 -21.44 7.82
C GLN A 110 5.58 -21.90 7.15
N ALA A 111 4.85 -20.97 6.52
CA ALA A 111 3.57 -21.28 5.88
C ALA A 111 3.74 -22.24 4.70
N LYS A 112 2.80 -23.20 4.57
CA LYS A 112 2.80 -24.18 3.50
C LYS A 112 1.98 -23.78 2.27
N ALA A 113 1.38 -22.61 2.32
CA ALA A 113 0.57 -22.05 1.25
C ALA A 113 1.41 -21.79 -0.03
N SER A 114 0.73 -21.72 -1.16
CA SER A 114 1.33 -21.20 -2.39
C SER A 114 1.39 -19.68 -2.35
N PHE A 115 2.59 -19.09 -2.44
CA PHE A 115 2.75 -17.64 -2.44
C PHE A 115 2.61 -17.04 -3.84
N VAL A 116 1.92 -15.90 -3.92
CA VAL A 116 1.82 -15.05 -5.11
C VAL A 116 2.24 -13.64 -4.72
N MET A 117 3.30 -13.13 -5.34
CA MET A 117 3.83 -11.78 -5.09
C MET A 117 3.35 -10.81 -6.17
N ILE A 118 2.88 -9.63 -5.75
CA ILE A 118 2.62 -8.48 -6.62
C ILE A 118 3.28 -7.26 -5.96
N ASP A 119 4.34 -6.74 -6.56
CA ASP A 119 5.17 -5.71 -5.93
C ASP A 119 5.96 -4.90 -6.96
N HIS A 120 6.12 -3.60 -6.72
CA HIS A 120 6.89 -2.71 -7.60
C HIS A 120 8.27 -2.31 -7.04
N HIS A 121 8.68 -2.87 -5.91
CA HIS A 121 9.98 -2.58 -5.32
C HIS A 121 11.12 -3.37 -5.98
N GLN A 122 12.37 -2.88 -5.80
CA GLN A 122 13.57 -3.50 -6.34
C GLN A 122 13.95 -4.77 -5.56
N SER A 123 14.68 -5.66 -6.23
CA SER A 123 15.30 -6.86 -5.63
C SER A 123 14.31 -7.85 -4.99
N PRO A 124 13.34 -8.39 -5.75
CA PRO A 124 12.38 -9.37 -5.22
C PRO A 124 13.06 -10.69 -4.82
N ASP A 125 12.61 -11.26 -3.69
CA ASP A 125 12.97 -12.60 -3.26
C ASP A 125 12.31 -13.70 -4.11
N ASP A 126 12.82 -14.94 -3.99
CA ASP A 126 12.40 -16.11 -4.75
C ASP A 126 11.53 -17.08 -3.92
N TYR A 127 10.59 -16.58 -3.12
CA TYR A 127 9.70 -17.44 -2.33
C TYR A 127 8.37 -17.75 -3.02
N ALA A 128 7.98 -16.93 -4.01
CA ALA A 128 6.65 -17.01 -4.61
C ALA A 128 6.63 -17.93 -5.84
N ILE A 129 5.57 -18.74 -5.96
CA ILE A 129 5.37 -19.60 -7.15
C ILE A 129 4.93 -18.82 -8.39
N VAL A 130 4.41 -17.60 -8.18
CA VAL A 130 4.14 -16.60 -9.20
C VAL A 130 4.62 -15.25 -8.67
N THR A 131 5.53 -14.62 -9.39
CA THR A 131 6.05 -13.28 -9.09
C THR A 131 5.63 -12.30 -10.17
N TYR A 132 4.83 -11.31 -9.80
CA TYR A 132 4.58 -10.13 -10.63
C TYR A 132 5.29 -8.95 -9.98
N SER A 133 6.54 -8.74 -10.36
CA SER A 133 7.37 -7.63 -9.92
C SER A 133 7.71 -6.74 -11.11
N ASP A 134 7.50 -5.42 -10.97
CA ASP A 134 7.81 -4.45 -12.02
C ASP A 134 8.07 -3.06 -11.42
N THR A 135 9.33 -2.70 -11.33
CA THR A 135 9.80 -1.41 -10.77
C THR A 135 9.47 -0.19 -11.63
N SER A 136 8.98 -0.37 -12.85
CA SER A 136 8.54 0.72 -13.72
C SER A 136 7.10 1.15 -13.46
N MET A 137 6.34 0.36 -12.69
CA MET A 137 4.96 0.67 -12.31
C MET A 137 4.92 1.74 -11.21
N SER A 138 3.92 2.58 -11.26
CA SER A 138 3.78 3.70 -10.32
C SER A 138 3.44 3.26 -8.90
N SER A 139 2.81 2.09 -8.75
CA SER A 139 2.31 1.55 -7.49
C SER A 139 1.88 0.10 -7.62
N THR A 140 1.77 -0.60 -6.51
CA THR A 140 1.17 -1.96 -6.45
C THR A 140 -0.32 -1.93 -6.80
N CYS A 141 -1.04 -0.85 -6.51
CA CYS A 141 -2.43 -0.67 -6.96
C CYS A 141 -2.56 -0.64 -8.48
N GLU A 142 -1.66 0.05 -9.20
CA GLU A 142 -1.61 0.00 -10.67
C GLU A 142 -1.33 -1.42 -11.15
N MET A 143 -0.43 -2.14 -10.48
CA MET A 143 -0.14 -3.54 -10.80
C MET A 143 -1.35 -4.46 -10.57
N VAL A 144 -2.12 -4.27 -9.49
CA VAL A 144 -3.36 -5.02 -9.24
C VAL A 144 -4.40 -4.75 -10.34
N TYR A 145 -4.54 -3.51 -10.82
CA TYR A 145 -5.38 -3.21 -11.97
C TYR A 145 -4.95 -4.03 -13.20
N HIS A 146 -3.68 -4.02 -13.55
CA HIS A 146 -3.14 -4.81 -14.68
C HIS A 146 -3.18 -6.32 -14.43
N PHE A 147 -3.09 -6.77 -13.19
CA PHE A 147 -3.31 -8.16 -12.81
C PHE A 147 -4.73 -8.61 -13.14
N LEU A 148 -5.74 -7.80 -12.79
CA LEU A 148 -7.13 -8.06 -13.12
C LEU A 148 -7.38 -8.03 -14.64
N ASP A 149 -6.72 -7.11 -15.37
CA ASP A 149 -6.78 -7.06 -16.84
C ASP A 149 -6.26 -8.37 -17.46
N LYS A 150 -5.11 -8.86 -17.03
CA LYS A 150 -4.53 -10.13 -17.51
C LYS A 150 -5.40 -11.36 -17.20
N LEU A 151 -6.22 -11.28 -16.15
CA LEU A 151 -7.22 -12.30 -15.85
C LEU A 151 -8.52 -12.14 -16.66
N ASN A 152 -8.66 -11.07 -17.46
CA ASN A 152 -9.88 -10.64 -18.15
C ASN A 152 -11.02 -10.32 -17.15
N ALA A 153 -10.67 -9.67 -16.03
CA ALA A 153 -11.56 -9.43 -14.90
C ALA A 153 -11.83 -7.94 -14.62
N LEU A 154 -11.50 -7.02 -15.54
CA LEU A 154 -11.72 -5.58 -15.34
C LEU A 154 -13.20 -5.23 -15.10
N GLU A 155 -14.13 -6.01 -15.69
CA GLU A 155 -15.57 -5.81 -15.49
C GLU A 155 -16.01 -6.09 -14.05
N ASN A 156 -15.21 -6.83 -13.27
CA ASN A 156 -15.50 -7.10 -11.85
C ASN A 156 -15.14 -5.92 -10.92
N ILE A 157 -14.40 -4.92 -11.42
CA ILE A 157 -14.04 -3.74 -10.64
C ILE A 157 -15.30 -2.89 -10.43
N ASP A 158 -15.78 -2.85 -9.19
CA ASP A 158 -16.87 -1.95 -8.76
C ASP A 158 -16.31 -0.62 -8.19
N ALA A 159 -17.22 0.26 -7.76
CA ALA A 159 -16.86 1.58 -7.22
C ALA A 159 -15.96 1.50 -5.98
N ASP A 160 -16.13 0.50 -5.13
CA ASP A 160 -15.32 0.30 -3.93
C ASP A 160 -13.90 -0.15 -4.29
N MET A 161 -13.76 -1.14 -5.18
CA MET A 161 -12.45 -1.57 -5.70
C MET A 161 -11.75 -0.42 -6.42
N ALA A 162 -12.50 0.31 -7.26
CA ALA A 162 -11.97 1.48 -7.97
C ALA A 162 -11.50 2.58 -7.00
N THR A 163 -12.23 2.80 -5.90
CA THR A 163 -11.84 3.73 -4.83
C THR A 163 -10.53 3.30 -4.15
N CYS A 164 -10.39 2.01 -3.82
CA CYS A 164 -9.18 1.47 -3.21
C CYS A 164 -7.96 1.61 -4.14
N LEU A 165 -8.09 1.17 -5.40
CA LEU A 165 -7.01 1.26 -6.39
C LEU A 165 -6.61 2.71 -6.69
N TYR A 166 -7.60 3.60 -6.87
CA TYR A 166 -7.35 5.03 -7.06
C TYR A 166 -6.56 5.62 -5.89
N THR A 167 -6.96 5.29 -4.66
CA THR A 167 -6.32 5.81 -3.45
C THR A 167 -4.83 5.44 -3.40
N GLY A 168 -4.49 4.17 -3.65
CA GLY A 168 -3.10 3.72 -3.64
C GLY A 168 -2.27 4.37 -4.74
N ILE A 169 -2.75 4.38 -5.99
CA ILE A 169 -2.05 5.06 -7.10
C ILE A 169 -1.83 6.54 -6.77
N MET A 170 -2.84 7.23 -6.25
CA MET A 170 -2.76 8.66 -5.91
C MET A 170 -1.73 8.91 -4.80
N THR A 171 -1.73 8.11 -3.74
CA THR A 171 -0.81 8.32 -2.61
C THR A 171 0.63 8.03 -3.01
N ASP A 172 0.89 6.95 -3.73
CA ASP A 172 2.25 6.52 -4.10
C ASP A 172 2.88 7.37 -5.22
N THR A 173 2.06 8.03 -6.02
CA THR A 173 2.50 9.00 -7.02
C THR A 173 2.59 10.44 -6.50
N GLY A 174 2.40 10.64 -5.20
CA GLY A 174 2.37 11.99 -4.61
C GLY A 174 1.31 12.89 -5.26
N SER A 175 0.10 12.36 -5.48
CA SER A 175 -0.98 13.02 -6.23
C SER A 175 -0.58 13.29 -7.70
N PHE A 176 -0.03 12.26 -8.35
CA PHE A 176 0.36 12.26 -9.78
C PHE A 176 1.48 13.22 -10.17
N ARG A 177 2.36 13.57 -9.20
CA ARG A 177 3.48 14.51 -9.41
C ARG A 177 4.82 13.82 -9.57
N PHE A 178 4.97 12.57 -9.10
CA PHE A 178 6.25 11.89 -9.14
C PHE A 178 6.58 11.35 -10.55
N PRO A 179 7.87 11.19 -10.88
CA PRO A 179 8.32 10.71 -12.19
C PRO A 179 7.81 9.31 -12.56
N SER A 180 7.38 8.51 -11.58
CA SER A 180 6.73 7.21 -11.79
C SER A 180 5.35 7.31 -12.44
N THR A 181 4.73 8.51 -12.45
CA THR A 181 3.44 8.75 -13.09
C THR A 181 3.61 8.76 -14.61
N THR A 182 2.96 7.82 -15.29
CA THR A 182 3.05 7.64 -16.76
C THR A 182 1.71 7.91 -17.46
N GLN A 183 1.72 7.88 -18.79
CA GLN A 183 0.48 7.86 -19.57
C GLN A 183 -0.41 6.68 -19.18
N THR A 184 0.18 5.50 -18.94
CA THR A 184 -0.55 4.29 -18.52
C THR A 184 -1.23 4.53 -17.18
N THR A 185 -0.53 5.13 -16.20
CA THR A 185 -1.09 5.50 -14.90
C THR A 185 -2.35 6.37 -15.07
N HIS A 186 -2.29 7.41 -15.91
CA HIS A 186 -3.45 8.27 -16.17
C HIS A 186 -4.60 7.54 -16.89
N THR A 187 -4.28 6.58 -17.76
CA THR A 187 -5.31 5.75 -18.41
C THR A 187 -6.02 4.86 -17.40
N VAL A 188 -5.28 4.25 -16.49
CA VAL A 188 -5.84 3.45 -15.38
C VAL A 188 -6.72 4.35 -14.49
N ILE A 189 -6.25 5.52 -14.11
CA ILE A 189 -7.02 6.49 -13.31
C ILE A 189 -8.34 6.88 -14.01
N ALA A 190 -8.31 7.16 -15.32
CA ALA A 190 -9.51 7.47 -16.09
C ALA A 190 -10.53 6.31 -16.03
N SER A 191 -10.06 5.07 -16.20
CA SER A 191 -10.91 3.87 -16.08
C SER A 191 -11.48 3.71 -14.66
N LEU A 192 -10.69 3.96 -13.62
CA LEU A 192 -11.17 3.87 -12.23
C LEU A 192 -12.24 4.93 -11.92
N ILE A 193 -12.10 6.14 -12.46
CA ILE A 193 -13.14 7.19 -12.33
C ILE A 193 -14.43 6.75 -13.05
N GLU A 194 -14.33 6.19 -14.24
CA GLU A 194 -15.49 5.65 -14.98
C GLU A 194 -16.20 4.55 -14.19
N LYS A 195 -15.44 3.72 -13.46
CA LYS A 195 -15.96 2.65 -12.59
C LYS A 195 -16.49 3.16 -11.24
N GLY A 196 -16.45 4.47 -10.99
CA GLY A 196 -17.10 5.11 -9.84
C GLY A 196 -16.16 5.61 -8.74
N ALA A 197 -14.84 5.59 -8.93
CA ALA A 197 -13.94 6.26 -7.99
C ALA A 197 -14.18 7.78 -8.00
N LYS A 198 -14.53 8.32 -6.83
CA LYS A 198 -14.86 9.74 -6.67
C LYS A 198 -13.62 10.52 -6.24
N ASN A 199 -12.81 10.93 -7.20
CA ASN A 199 -11.50 11.54 -6.97
C ASN A 199 -11.52 12.69 -5.93
N ALA A 200 -12.50 13.61 -5.99
CA ALA A 200 -12.59 14.72 -5.04
C ALA A 200 -12.87 14.26 -3.60
N GLU A 201 -13.69 13.21 -3.42
CA GLU A 201 -13.97 12.63 -2.10
C GLU A 201 -12.72 11.90 -1.56
N ILE A 202 -12.02 11.14 -2.42
CA ILE A 202 -10.79 10.44 -2.09
C ILE A 202 -9.70 11.44 -1.66
N HIS A 203 -9.46 12.47 -2.46
CA HIS A 203 -8.49 13.53 -2.13
C HIS A 203 -8.79 14.19 -0.78
N ARG A 204 -10.07 14.53 -0.54
CA ARG A 204 -10.49 15.12 0.73
C ARG A 204 -10.21 14.17 1.89
N SER A 205 -10.54 12.90 1.76
CA SER A 205 -10.35 11.90 2.82
C SER A 205 -8.89 11.66 3.17
N ILE A 206 -7.96 11.82 2.22
CA ILE A 206 -6.52 11.64 2.44
C ILE A 206 -5.84 12.93 2.90
N TYR A 207 -6.13 14.08 2.27
CA TYR A 207 -5.33 15.29 2.45
C TYR A 207 -6.01 16.39 3.27
N ASP A 208 -7.36 16.40 3.34
CA ASP A 208 -8.12 17.49 3.93
C ASP A 208 -8.79 17.13 5.26
N THR A 209 -8.39 15.99 5.87
CA THR A 209 -8.87 15.53 7.18
C THR A 209 -7.90 15.81 8.33
N ASN A 210 -7.02 16.81 8.15
CA ASN A 210 -6.00 17.12 9.13
C ASN A 210 -6.63 17.67 10.43
N SER A 211 -6.23 17.11 11.57
CA SER A 211 -6.56 17.70 12.87
C SER A 211 -5.86 19.04 13.06
N TYR A 212 -6.43 19.92 13.91
CA TYR A 212 -5.75 21.16 14.29
C TYR A 212 -4.36 20.89 14.88
N SER A 213 -4.22 19.86 15.72
CA SER A 213 -2.94 19.45 16.31
C SER A 213 -1.90 19.06 15.28
N LYS A 214 -2.30 18.30 14.23
CA LYS A 214 -1.41 17.93 13.10
C LYS A 214 -0.91 19.18 12.35
N LEU A 215 -1.79 20.15 12.08
CA LEU A 215 -1.39 21.38 11.41
C LEU A 215 -0.46 22.23 12.29
N GLN A 216 -0.66 22.27 13.61
CA GLN A 216 0.26 22.94 14.52
C GLN A 216 1.62 22.23 14.57
N LEU A 217 1.63 20.88 14.61
CA LEU A 217 2.86 20.09 14.55
C LEU A 217 3.62 20.30 13.22
N LEU A 218 2.91 20.43 12.10
CA LEU A 218 3.52 20.83 10.83
C LEU A 218 4.19 22.19 10.93
N GLY A 219 3.56 23.16 11.60
CA GLY A 219 4.15 24.47 11.85
C GLY A 219 5.48 24.37 12.63
N VAL A 220 5.55 23.49 13.63
CA VAL A 220 6.79 23.18 14.38
C VAL A 220 7.83 22.52 13.47
N ALA A 221 7.44 21.54 12.69
CA ALA A 221 8.32 20.86 11.74
C ALA A 221 8.95 21.83 10.75
N LEU A 222 8.15 22.74 10.17
CA LEU A 222 8.64 23.77 9.25
C LEU A 222 9.57 24.80 9.94
N LYS A 223 9.30 25.15 11.20
CA LYS A 223 10.20 26.00 12.00
C LYS A 223 11.55 25.31 12.27
N ASN A 224 11.52 24.00 12.48
CA ASN A 224 12.72 23.20 12.77
C ASN A 224 13.46 22.78 11.47
N LEU A 225 12.89 23.02 10.30
CA LEU A 225 13.54 22.74 9.02
C LEU A 225 14.88 23.48 8.92
N LYS A 226 15.94 22.74 8.68
CA LYS A 226 17.30 23.27 8.46
C LYS A 226 17.76 22.89 7.07
N VAL A 227 18.41 23.84 6.40
CA VAL A 227 19.02 23.65 5.08
C VAL A 227 20.53 23.68 5.23
N LEU A 228 21.21 22.72 4.64
CA LEU A 228 22.67 22.63 4.52
C LEU A 228 23.04 22.80 3.05
N PRO A 229 23.24 24.06 2.57
CA PRO A 229 23.41 24.36 1.15
C PRO A 229 24.62 23.65 0.53
N GLU A 230 25.71 23.54 1.27
CA GLU A 230 26.94 22.87 0.86
C GLU A 230 26.78 21.38 0.58
N TYR A 231 25.79 20.73 1.23
CA TYR A 231 25.44 19.32 1.02
C TYR A 231 24.16 19.16 0.19
N ARG A 232 23.55 20.26 -0.27
CA ARG A 232 22.27 20.27 -0.98
C ARG A 232 21.20 19.42 -0.25
N THR A 233 21.19 19.52 1.07
CA THR A 233 20.38 18.69 1.98
C THR A 233 19.55 19.56 2.89
N ALA A 234 18.34 19.10 3.22
CA ALA A 234 17.55 19.65 4.31
C ALA A 234 17.15 18.52 5.28
N TYR A 235 16.96 18.86 6.54
CA TYR A 235 16.44 17.94 7.53
C TYR A 235 15.42 18.62 8.44
N ILE A 236 14.49 17.82 8.95
CA ILE A 236 13.49 18.24 9.94
C ILE A 236 13.68 17.37 11.17
N THR A 237 13.65 18.00 12.34
CA THR A 237 13.66 17.29 13.62
C THR A 237 12.41 17.61 14.40
N LEU A 238 11.86 16.60 15.06
CA LEU A 238 10.79 16.73 16.05
C LEU A 238 11.22 16.00 17.31
N THR A 239 11.20 16.71 18.44
CA THR A 239 11.48 16.11 19.75
C THR A 239 10.25 15.37 20.27
N GLN A 240 10.46 14.44 21.22
CA GLN A 240 9.33 13.76 21.87
C GLN A 240 8.41 14.75 22.60
N GLU A 241 8.95 15.79 23.21
CA GLU A 241 8.18 16.86 23.85
C GLU A 241 7.29 17.62 22.85
N GLU A 242 7.81 17.93 21.67
CA GLU A 242 7.02 18.57 20.61
C GLU A 242 5.89 17.66 20.10
N LEU A 243 6.15 16.36 19.96
CA LEU A 243 5.14 15.37 19.60
C LEU A 243 4.05 15.27 20.67
N ASP A 244 4.43 15.17 21.93
CA ASP A 244 3.50 15.04 23.08
C ASP A 244 2.63 16.30 23.24
N ASN A 245 3.23 17.50 23.12
CA ASN A 245 2.53 18.79 23.21
C ASN A 245 1.47 18.95 22.09
N HIS A 246 1.66 18.31 20.94
CA HIS A 246 0.73 18.34 19.82
C HIS A 246 -0.14 17.09 19.70
N LYS A 247 -0.15 16.23 20.75
CA LYS A 247 -0.97 15.00 20.78
C LYS A 247 -0.79 14.14 19.54
N PHE A 248 0.49 13.97 19.15
CA PHE A 248 0.87 13.21 17.96
C PHE A 248 0.15 11.85 17.88
N GLN A 249 -0.35 11.55 16.71
CA GLN A 249 -0.89 10.23 16.36
C GLN A 249 -0.09 9.64 15.20
N LYS A 250 -0.04 8.32 15.13
CA LYS A 250 0.64 7.62 14.02
C LYS A 250 0.08 8.08 12.68
N GLY A 251 0.96 8.53 11.79
CA GLY A 251 0.61 9.10 10.48
C GLY A 251 0.56 10.63 10.43
N ASP A 252 0.61 11.35 11.57
CA ASP A 252 0.55 12.82 11.57
C ASP A 252 1.76 13.47 10.90
N THR A 253 2.92 12.82 10.89
CA THR A 253 4.14 13.33 10.24
C THR A 253 4.27 12.91 8.78
N GLU A 254 3.32 12.13 8.26
CA GLU A 254 3.35 11.72 6.87
C GLU A 254 3.23 12.94 5.94
N GLY A 255 4.09 12.99 4.93
CA GLY A 255 4.17 14.11 4.00
C GLY A 255 4.99 15.32 4.49
N PHE A 256 5.41 15.38 5.75
CA PHE A 256 6.21 16.52 6.26
C PHE A 256 7.53 16.68 5.51
N VAL A 257 8.18 15.59 5.16
CA VAL A 257 9.43 15.58 4.37
C VAL A 257 9.26 16.21 2.99
N ASN A 258 8.06 16.16 2.42
CA ASN A 258 7.79 16.74 1.10
C ASN A 258 7.93 18.26 1.08
N TYR A 259 7.77 18.93 2.22
CA TYR A 259 8.03 20.36 2.33
C TYR A 259 9.53 20.67 2.18
N GLY A 260 10.40 19.82 2.71
CA GLY A 260 11.83 19.90 2.47
C GLY A 260 12.16 19.72 0.98
N LEU A 261 11.59 18.69 0.35
CA LEU A 261 11.79 18.40 -1.08
C LEU A 261 11.25 19.50 -2.01
N SER A 262 10.37 20.38 -1.53
CA SER A 262 9.87 21.51 -2.32
C SER A 262 10.84 22.68 -2.43
N LEU A 263 11.98 22.64 -1.71
CA LEU A 263 12.99 23.70 -1.78
C LEU A 263 13.82 23.55 -3.05
N ASP A 264 13.97 24.66 -3.80
CA ASP A 264 14.66 24.69 -5.11
C ASP A 264 16.13 24.29 -5.07
N CYS A 265 16.77 24.33 -3.90
CA CYS A 265 18.20 24.08 -3.75
C CYS A 265 18.61 22.63 -3.44
N LEU A 266 17.68 21.70 -3.33
CA LEU A 266 17.93 20.33 -2.87
C LEU A 266 18.06 19.33 -4.01
N LEU A 267 18.85 18.26 -3.79
CA LEU A 267 18.83 17.08 -4.65
C LEU A 267 17.53 16.29 -4.36
N TYR A 268 16.88 15.86 -5.42
CA TYR A 268 15.66 15.07 -5.36
C TYR A 268 15.95 13.61 -4.96
N THR A 269 16.54 13.42 -3.79
CA THR A 269 16.72 12.09 -3.20
C THR A 269 16.33 12.16 -1.73
N SER A 270 15.16 11.68 -1.41
CA SER A 270 14.85 11.30 -0.04
C SER A 270 15.23 9.83 0.11
N PRO A 271 16.11 9.45 1.06
CA PRO A 271 16.14 8.06 1.47
C PRO A 271 14.77 7.75 2.07
N SER A 272 13.97 7.02 1.29
CA SER A 272 12.71 6.50 1.80
C SER A 272 13.03 5.55 2.96
N PRO A 273 12.26 5.53 4.06
CA PRO A 273 12.32 4.46 5.04
C PRO A 273 12.07 3.08 4.42
N ARG A 274 11.61 3.05 3.16
CA ARG A 274 11.42 1.86 2.35
C ARG A 274 12.73 1.31 1.75
N ASP A 275 13.79 2.12 1.73
CA ASP A 275 15.10 1.77 1.13
C ASP A 275 16.15 1.37 2.18
N SER A 276 15.76 1.20 3.45
CA SER A 276 16.64 0.82 4.56
C SER A 276 16.19 -0.48 5.22
#